data_d3d2482ccf94e1a8c841954ec610b0bf
#
_entry.id   d3d2482ccf94e1a8c841954ec610b0bf
#
_cell.length_a   1.000
_cell.length_b   1.000
_cell.length_c   1.000
_cell.angle_alpha   90.00
_cell.angle_beta   90.00
_cell.angle_gamma   90.00
#
_symmetry.space_group_name_H-M   'P 1'
#
loop_
_entity.id
_entity.type
_entity.pdbx_description
1 polymer ?
#
loop_
_entity_poly.entity_id
_entity_poly.type
_entity_poly.pdbx_seq_one_letter_code
_entity_poly.pdbx_strand_id
1 'polypeptide(L)'
;MEISFYNVRQSEGIFDELNGIKETIESKINLSRIVGKEKKIILTNNKIMRICFLAGLSQAGQRDLNKVSDIQLSKTSTRYVPSFLTMNNLSSLYSALLKLRYKEHDIDWSDNPLLSRIIAYEMLRGRDYLMDENNLNGFL
;
A
#
# COMPACT_ATOMS: atom_id res chain seq x y z
N MET A 1 -11.28 11.23 15.34
CA MET A 1 -12.22 10.37 14.60
C MET A 1 -11.44 9.46 13.66
N GLU A 2 -11.76 8.20 13.64
CA GLU A 2 -11.14 7.24 12.72
C GLU A 2 -11.56 7.47 11.29
N ILE A 3 -10.64 7.18 10.38
CA ILE A 3 -10.93 7.18 8.95
C ILE A 3 -11.73 5.92 8.62
N SER A 4 -12.80 6.07 7.85
CA SER A 4 -13.55 4.93 7.32
C SER A 4 -12.92 4.46 6.01
N PHE A 5 -12.51 3.19 5.97
CA PHE A 5 -11.90 2.59 4.77
C PHE A 5 -12.88 1.79 3.91
N TYR A 6 -14.15 1.73 4.29
CA TYR A 6 -15.13 0.86 3.63
C TYR A 6 -15.47 1.25 2.19
N ASN A 7 -15.23 2.49 1.81
CA ASN A 7 -15.54 3.00 0.46
C ASN A 7 -14.28 3.28 -0.36
N VAL A 8 -13.15 2.77 0.05
CA VAL A 8 -11.89 2.91 -0.70
C VAL A 8 -11.98 2.15 -2.02
N ARG A 9 -11.54 2.80 -3.10
CA ARG A 9 -11.49 2.23 -4.44
C ARG A 9 -10.05 1.98 -4.84
N GLN A 10 -9.85 1.03 -5.74
CA GLN A 10 -8.52 0.81 -6.31
C GLN A 10 -8.16 1.90 -7.30
N SER A 11 -6.87 2.21 -7.37
CA SER A 11 -6.34 2.97 -8.48
C SER A 11 -6.26 2.09 -9.73
N GLU A 12 -6.40 2.72 -10.89
CA GLU A 12 -6.28 2.03 -12.17
C GLU A 12 -4.86 1.49 -12.33
N GLY A 13 -4.75 0.20 -12.66
CA GLY A 13 -3.46 -0.44 -12.93
C GLY A 13 -2.59 -0.72 -11.72
N ILE A 14 -3.12 -0.63 -10.49
CA ILE A 14 -2.30 -0.79 -9.28
C ILE A 14 -1.58 -2.14 -9.22
N PHE A 15 -2.22 -3.22 -9.66
CA PHE A 15 -1.60 -4.55 -9.64
C PHE A 15 -0.42 -4.64 -10.61
N ASP A 16 -0.53 -4.04 -11.78
CA ASP A 16 0.56 -3.98 -12.74
C ASP A 16 1.71 -3.15 -12.18
N GLU A 17 1.41 -2.05 -11.53
CA GLU A 17 2.41 -1.19 -10.89
C GLU A 17 3.18 -1.90 -9.77
N LEU A 18 2.54 -2.78 -9.04
CA LEU A 18 3.15 -3.48 -7.92
C LEU A 18 3.75 -4.84 -8.30
N ASN A 19 3.52 -5.31 -9.52
CA ASN A 19 3.91 -6.66 -9.93
C ASN A 19 5.43 -6.90 -9.87
N GLY A 20 6.22 -5.92 -10.28
CA GLY A 20 7.68 -6.02 -10.26
C GLY A 20 8.23 -6.23 -8.85
N ILE A 21 7.77 -5.44 -7.88
CA ILE A 21 8.23 -5.58 -6.50
C ILE A 21 7.68 -6.86 -5.86
N LYS A 22 6.48 -7.28 -6.23
CA LYS A 22 5.90 -8.56 -5.79
C LYS A 22 6.83 -9.71 -6.16
N GLU A 23 7.24 -9.79 -7.43
CA GLU A 23 8.14 -10.84 -7.91
C GLU A 23 9.49 -10.81 -7.19
N THR A 24 10.03 -9.63 -6.95
CA THR A 24 11.30 -9.44 -6.24
C THR A 24 11.19 -9.96 -4.80
N ILE A 25 10.13 -9.62 -4.09
CA ILE A 25 9.92 -10.07 -2.70
C ILE A 25 9.73 -11.58 -2.66
N GLU A 26 8.91 -12.14 -3.55
CA GLU A 26 8.72 -13.60 -3.64
C GLU A 26 10.04 -14.33 -3.87
N SER A 27 10.87 -13.84 -4.78
CA SER A 27 12.18 -14.42 -5.06
C SER A 27 13.08 -14.40 -3.83
N LYS A 28 13.13 -13.29 -3.12
CA LYS A 28 13.95 -13.19 -1.90
C LYS A 28 13.48 -14.12 -0.80
N ILE A 29 12.20 -14.20 -0.56
CA ILE A 29 11.62 -15.09 0.46
C ILE A 29 11.92 -16.55 0.11
N ASN A 30 11.74 -16.94 -1.15
CA ASN A 30 11.94 -18.32 -1.58
C ASN A 30 13.43 -18.72 -1.59
N LEU A 31 14.33 -17.78 -1.91
CA LEU A 31 15.77 -18.03 -1.86
C LEU A 31 16.30 -18.20 -0.44
N SER A 32 15.71 -17.55 0.53
CA SER A 32 16.14 -17.65 1.93
C SER A 32 15.65 -18.92 2.62
N ARG A 33 14.78 -19.71 1.97
CA ARG A 33 14.24 -20.94 2.54
C ARG A 33 15.14 -22.13 2.24
N ILE A 34 15.13 -23.11 3.13
CA ILE A 34 15.89 -24.35 2.94
C ILE A 34 15.30 -25.10 1.75
N VAL A 35 16.16 -25.35 0.78
CA VAL A 35 15.82 -25.90 -0.52
C VAL A 35 15.22 -27.30 -0.42
N GLY A 36 14.14 -27.51 -1.15
CA GLY A 36 13.74 -28.82 -1.67
C GLY A 36 12.55 -29.48 -1.03
N LYS A 37 11.95 -28.95 0.02
CA LYS A 37 10.81 -29.64 0.66
C LYS A 37 9.57 -28.79 0.85
N GLU A 38 9.63 -27.50 0.57
CA GLU A 38 8.52 -26.61 0.84
C GLU A 38 8.01 -25.96 -0.44
N LYS A 39 6.71 -25.76 -0.51
CA LYS A 39 6.10 -25.05 -1.63
C LYS A 39 6.60 -23.62 -1.66
N LYS A 40 6.79 -23.09 -2.86
CA LYS A 40 7.11 -21.68 -3.04
C LYS A 40 6.02 -20.81 -2.42
N ILE A 41 6.43 -19.76 -1.74
CA ILE A 41 5.52 -18.74 -1.27
C ILE A 41 5.13 -17.87 -2.45
N ILE A 42 3.82 -17.71 -2.63
CA ILE A 42 3.25 -16.80 -3.61
C ILE A 42 2.50 -15.72 -2.84
N LEU A 43 2.85 -14.47 -3.07
CA LEU A 43 2.17 -13.35 -2.44
C LEU A 43 0.86 -13.05 -3.17
N THR A 44 -0.22 -12.95 -2.41
CA THR A 44 -1.50 -12.48 -2.97
C THR A 44 -1.42 -10.98 -3.26
N ASN A 45 -2.31 -10.50 -4.13
CA ASN A 45 -2.41 -9.06 -4.39
C ASN A 45 -2.70 -8.27 -3.10
N ASN A 46 -3.52 -8.82 -2.22
CA ASN A 46 -3.82 -8.20 -0.93
C ASN A 46 -2.57 -8.04 -0.06
N LYS A 47 -1.72 -9.07 -0.01
CA LYS A 47 -0.48 -9.03 0.77
C LYS A 47 0.52 -8.03 0.21
N ILE A 48 0.69 -7.99 -1.12
CA ILE A 48 1.63 -7.03 -1.72
C ILE A 48 1.16 -5.59 -1.55
N MET A 49 -0.13 -5.33 -1.67
CA MET A 49 -0.69 -4.01 -1.40
C MET A 49 -0.43 -3.59 0.04
N ARG A 50 -0.64 -4.49 1.00
CA ARG A 50 -0.38 -4.23 2.42
C ARG A 50 1.10 -3.93 2.67
N ILE A 51 2.00 -4.74 2.13
CA ILE A 51 3.44 -4.54 2.28
C ILE A 51 3.85 -3.15 1.76
N CYS A 52 3.41 -2.81 0.55
CA CYS A 52 3.74 -1.53 -0.06
C CYS A 52 3.12 -0.35 0.69
N PHE A 53 1.88 -0.49 1.13
CA PHE A 53 1.19 0.55 1.91
C PHE A 53 1.93 0.82 3.23
N LEU A 54 2.27 -0.23 3.97
CA LEU A 54 3.00 -0.08 5.23
C LEU A 54 4.41 0.47 5.02
N ALA A 55 5.10 0.04 3.98
CA ALA A 55 6.41 0.58 3.63
C ALA A 55 6.32 2.09 3.32
N GLY A 56 5.30 2.50 2.58
CA GLY A 56 5.06 3.92 2.30
C GLY A 56 4.78 4.72 3.56
N LEU A 57 3.87 4.25 4.41
CA LEU A 57 3.51 4.92 5.65
C LEU A 57 4.66 4.99 6.65
N SER A 58 5.58 4.03 6.64
CA SER A 58 6.72 4.01 7.55
C SER A 58 7.75 5.10 7.23
N GLN A 59 7.70 5.65 6.01
CA GLN A 59 8.65 6.67 5.58
C GLN A 59 8.13 8.06 5.96
N ALA A 60 8.93 8.79 6.74
CA ALA A 60 8.70 10.22 6.95
C ALA A 60 8.98 10.99 5.64
N GLY A 61 8.61 12.22 5.60
CA GLY A 61 8.84 13.09 4.45
C GLY A 61 7.55 13.72 3.95
N GLN A 62 7.72 14.74 3.13
CA GLN A 62 6.57 15.47 2.59
C GLN A 62 5.81 14.62 1.58
N ARG A 63 4.49 14.74 1.64
CA ARG A 63 3.59 14.13 0.66
C ARG A 63 3.22 15.18 -0.39
N ASP A 64 3.24 14.75 -1.65
CA ASP A 64 2.94 15.62 -2.77
C ASP A 64 1.49 15.42 -3.21
N LEU A 65 0.61 16.34 -2.79
CA LEU A 65 -0.82 16.25 -3.11
C LEU A 65 -1.10 16.40 -4.61
N ASN A 66 -0.22 17.03 -5.37
CA ASN A 66 -0.37 17.12 -6.82
C ASN A 66 -0.23 15.72 -7.45
N LYS A 67 0.73 14.94 -6.99
CA LYS A 67 0.89 13.54 -7.44
C LYS A 67 -0.27 12.68 -6.99
N VAL A 68 -0.80 12.90 -5.80
CA VAL A 68 -2.02 12.22 -5.33
C VAL A 68 -3.17 12.51 -6.28
N SER A 69 -3.38 13.76 -6.65
CA SER A 69 -4.47 14.17 -7.54
C SER A 69 -4.37 13.57 -8.93
N ASP A 70 -3.16 13.26 -9.40
CA ASP A 70 -2.93 12.68 -10.72
C ASP A 70 -3.27 11.18 -10.80
N ILE A 71 -3.46 10.52 -9.66
CA ILE A 71 -3.80 9.11 -9.62
C ILE A 71 -5.22 8.89 -10.14
N GLN A 72 -5.36 8.01 -11.13
CA GLN A 72 -6.65 7.64 -11.68
C GLN A 72 -7.24 6.48 -10.87
N LEU A 73 -8.51 6.59 -10.53
CA LEU A 73 -9.24 5.51 -9.88
C LEU A 73 -9.88 4.61 -10.92
N SER A 74 -9.99 3.33 -10.61
CA SER A 74 -10.64 2.36 -11.48
C SER A 74 -12.08 2.81 -11.78
N LYS A 75 -12.45 2.72 -13.06
CA LYS A 75 -13.80 3.08 -13.54
C LYS A 75 -14.79 1.94 -13.40
N THR A 76 -14.33 0.74 -13.01
CA THR A 76 -15.25 -0.37 -12.82
C THR A 76 -16.17 -0.11 -11.65
N SER A 77 -17.43 -0.50 -11.79
CA SER A 77 -18.44 -0.32 -10.75
C SER A 77 -18.17 -1.21 -9.52
N THR A 78 -17.24 -2.14 -9.62
CA THR A 78 -16.89 -3.03 -8.52
C THR A 78 -16.06 -2.28 -7.50
N ARG A 79 -16.67 -1.98 -6.38
CA ARG A 79 -15.96 -1.42 -5.23
C ARG A 79 -15.10 -2.52 -4.65
N TYR A 80 -13.80 -2.35 -4.73
CA TYR A 80 -12.87 -3.28 -4.09
C TYR A 80 -12.19 -2.56 -2.95
N VAL A 81 -12.58 -2.92 -1.76
CA VAL A 81 -11.86 -2.48 -0.57
C VAL A 81 -10.78 -3.52 -0.30
N PRO A 82 -9.50 -3.15 -0.35
CA PRO A 82 -8.45 -4.08 0.07
C PRO A 82 -8.73 -4.55 1.49
N SER A 83 -8.87 -5.87 1.65
CA SER A 83 -9.33 -6.43 2.93
C SER A 83 -8.40 -6.08 4.10
N PHE A 84 -7.11 -5.87 3.84
CA PHE A 84 -6.17 -5.51 4.89
C PHE A 84 -6.50 -4.18 5.57
N LEU A 85 -7.22 -3.28 4.89
CA LEU A 85 -7.58 -1.97 5.47
C LEU A 85 -8.63 -2.09 6.57
N THR A 86 -9.43 -3.14 6.55
CA THR A 86 -10.55 -3.33 7.48
C THR A 86 -10.36 -4.53 8.41
N MET A 87 -9.20 -5.22 8.36
CA MET A 87 -8.95 -6.42 9.14
C MET A 87 -8.44 -6.11 10.55
N ASN A 88 -8.96 -6.84 11.54
CA ASN A 88 -8.36 -7.03 12.88
C ASN A 88 -7.97 -5.74 13.61
N ASN A 89 -8.81 -4.71 13.62
CA ASN A 89 -8.56 -3.44 14.31
C ASN A 89 -7.35 -2.65 13.79
N LEU A 90 -6.76 -3.07 12.66
CA LEU A 90 -5.65 -2.34 12.05
C LEU A 90 -6.08 -1.02 11.43
N SER A 91 -7.38 -0.85 11.17
CA SER A 91 -7.92 0.41 10.64
C SER A 91 -7.60 1.60 11.55
N SER A 92 -7.63 1.43 12.88
CA SER A 92 -7.25 2.49 13.82
C SER A 92 -5.79 2.89 13.67
N LEU A 93 -4.91 1.90 13.51
CA LEU A 93 -3.49 2.14 13.29
C LEU A 93 -3.24 2.86 11.97
N TYR A 94 -3.86 2.40 10.89
CA TYR A 94 -3.72 3.04 9.58
C TYR A 94 -4.26 4.47 9.62
N SER A 95 -5.38 4.68 10.28
CA SER A 95 -5.98 6.00 10.47
C SER A 95 -5.01 6.96 11.16
N ALA A 96 -4.40 6.52 12.27
CA ALA A 96 -3.44 7.30 13.03
C ALA A 96 -2.19 7.62 12.20
N LEU A 97 -1.65 6.63 11.48
CA LEU A 97 -0.46 6.82 10.64
C LEU A 97 -0.73 7.78 9.48
N LEU A 98 -1.86 7.66 8.82
CA LEU A 98 -2.23 8.57 7.74
C LEU A 98 -2.35 10.01 8.24
N LYS A 99 -3.03 10.21 9.36
CA LYS A 99 -3.17 11.54 9.95
C LYS A 99 -1.82 12.13 10.36
N LEU A 100 -0.91 11.28 10.88
CA LEU A 100 0.43 11.72 11.24
C LEU A 100 1.23 12.15 9.99
N ARG A 101 1.20 11.35 8.92
CA ARG A 101 1.97 11.63 7.70
C ARG A 101 1.43 12.81 6.92
N TYR A 102 0.14 13.12 7.03
CA TYR A 102 -0.52 14.21 6.31
C TYR A 102 -0.88 15.41 7.21
N LYS A 103 -0.28 15.48 8.40
CA LYS A 103 -0.63 16.50 9.41
C LYS A 103 -0.44 17.94 8.92
N GLU A 104 0.45 18.17 7.94
CA GLU A 104 0.72 19.48 7.37
C GLU A 104 -0.26 19.88 6.27
N HIS A 105 -1.16 18.97 5.92
CA HIS A 105 -2.18 19.19 4.90
C HIS A 105 -3.56 19.20 5.54
N ASP A 106 -4.45 20.01 5.00
CA ASP A 106 -5.84 20.04 5.41
C ASP A 106 -6.63 19.01 4.61
N ILE A 107 -6.66 17.77 5.11
CA ILE A 107 -7.28 16.64 4.41
C ILE A 107 -8.68 16.40 4.96
N ASP A 108 -9.66 16.39 4.05
CA ASP A 108 -11.01 15.88 4.35
C ASP A 108 -10.99 14.35 4.24
N TRP A 109 -10.83 13.68 5.38
CA TRP A 109 -10.75 12.23 5.41
C TRP A 109 -12.08 11.53 5.11
N SER A 110 -13.18 12.27 4.98
CA SER A 110 -14.45 11.74 4.51
C SER A 110 -14.61 11.76 2.98
N ASP A 111 -13.68 12.43 2.28
CA ASP A 111 -13.62 12.44 0.82
C ASP A 111 -13.07 11.10 0.34
N ASN A 112 -13.95 10.18 -0.03
CA ASN A 112 -13.56 8.81 -0.43
C ASN A 112 -12.67 8.76 -1.67
N PRO A 113 -12.92 9.52 -2.74
CA PRO A 113 -11.98 9.56 -3.86
C PRO A 113 -10.59 10.05 -3.46
N LEU A 114 -10.49 11.08 -2.64
CA LEU A 114 -9.19 11.57 -2.15
C LEU A 114 -8.49 10.51 -1.29
N LEU A 115 -9.21 9.89 -0.36
CA LEU A 115 -8.66 8.82 0.48
C LEU A 115 -8.15 7.66 -0.38
N SER A 116 -8.90 7.26 -1.39
CA SER A 116 -8.50 6.19 -2.31
C SER A 116 -7.20 6.52 -3.03
N ARG A 117 -7.05 7.77 -3.48
CA ARG A 117 -5.83 8.25 -4.15
C ARG A 117 -4.65 8.30 -3.18
N ILE A 118 -4.87 8.74 -1.96
CA ILE A 118 -3.84 8.77 -0.92
C ILE A 118 -3.33 7.35 -0.62
N ILE A 119 -4.21 6.38 -0.50
CA ILE A 119 -3.82 4.99 -0.25
C ILE A 119 -2.98 4.45 -1.40
N ALA A 120 -3.40 4.67 -2.64
CA ALA A 120 -2.63 4.27 -3.82
C ALA A 120 -1.27 4.97 -3.87
N TYR A 121 -1.23 6.25 -3.55
CA TYR A 121 0.01 7.02 -3.50
C TYR A 121 0.99 6.44 -2.47
N GLU A 122 0.52 6.06 -1.28
CA GLU A 122 1.36 5.43 -0.27
C GLU A 122 1.86 4.05 -0.71
N MET A 123 1.03 3.27 -1.40
CA MET A 123 1.47 1.99 -1.98
C MET A 123 2.59 2.19 -2.99
N LEU A 124 2.49 3.20 -3.86
CA LEU A 124 3.52 3.49 -4.86
C LEU A 124 4.79 4.03 -4.21
N ARG A 125 4.68 4.85 -3.18
CA ARG A 125 5.83 5.29 -2.40
C ARG A 125 6.55 4.10 -1.74
N GLY A 126 5.77 3.18 -1.17
CA GLY A 126 6.32 1.98 -0.56
C GLY A 126 7.00 1.08 -1.56
N ARG A 127 6.40 0.90 -2.74
CA ARG A 127 7.03 0.18 -3.85
C ARG A 127 8.40 0.78 -4.18
N ASP A 128 8.45 2.08 -4.38
CA ASP A 128 9.70 2.77 -4.76
C ASP A 128 10.77 2.62 -3.68
N TYR A 129 10.36 2.73 -2.41
CA TYR A 129 11.26 2.50 -1.28
C TYR A 129 11.83 1.08 -1.27
N LEU A 130 10.98 0.08 -1.51
CA LEU A 130 11.37 -1.33 -1.50
C LEU A 130 12.15 -1.76 -2.76
N MET A 131 12.15 -0.96 -3.82
CA MET A 131 12.99 -1.22 -4.99
C MET A 131 14.48 -1.06 -4.70
N ASP A 132 14.85 -0.32 -3.68
CA ASP A 132 16.22 -0.27 -3.18
C ASP A 132 16.48 -1.55 -2.36
N GLU A 133 17.49 -2.32 -2.75
CA GLU A 133 17.78 -3.61 -2.13
C GLU A 133 18.12 -3.49 -0.64
N ASN A 134 18.83 -2.45 -0.23
CA ASN A 134 19.13 -2.22 1.17
C ASN A 134 17.88 -1.96 1.99
N ASN A 135 16.96 -1.18 1.45
CA ASN A 135 15.66 -0.91 2.09
C ASN A 135 14.84 -2.18 2.20
N LEU A 136 14.80 -2.97 1.13
CA LEU A 136 14.06 -4.23 1.09
C LEU A 136 14.60 -5.22 2.13
N ASN A 137 15.90 -5.37 2.22
CA ASN A 137 16.53 -6.26 3.20
C ASN A 137 16.24 -5.82 4.63
N GLY A 138 16.26 -4.54 4.90
CA GLY A 138 15.92 -4.00 6.22
C GLY A 138 14.45 -4.13 6.58
N PHE A 139 13.56 -4.14 5.59
CA PHE A 139 12.13 -4.28 5.79
C PHE A 139 11.71 -5.75 6.02
N LEU A 140 12.36 -6.66 5.33
CA LEU A 140 12.13 -8.09 5.49
C LEU A 140 12.88 -8.62 6.72
#